data_de33d17b34686adef86facc82d1df2af
#
_entry.id   de33d17b34686adef86facc82d1df2af
#
_cell.length_a   1.000
_cell.length_b   1.000
_cell.length_c   1.000
_cell.angle_alpha   90.00
_cell.angle_beta   90.00
_cell.angle_gamma   90.00
#
_symmetry.space_group_name_H-M   'P 1'
#
loop_
_entity.id
_entity.type
_entity.pdbx_description
1 polymer ?
#
loop_
_entity_poly.entity_id
_entity_poly.type
_entity_poly.pdbx_seq_one_letter_code
_entity_poly.pdbx_strand_id
1 'polypeptide(L)'
;MDEVHRTRGKICSYVLRCEGDRIYCGHTRDLEVRMLQHTGASPGGAKFCLEYPPQEILSVKIHETVAEALAMECANFNLWAGKLRDFDKVRGGRLNGVEPLKHPIRGWNVQRESEALP
;
A
#
# COMPACT_ATOMS: atom_id res chain seq x y z
N MET A 1 -8.47 1.08 17.21
CA MET A 1 -8.20 0.29 16.03
C MET A 1 -7.43 -0.94 16.39
N ASP A 2 -8.08 -2.07 16.18
CA ASP A 2 -7.50 -3.35 16.56
C ASP A 2 -6.24 -3.66 15.80
N GLU A 3 -6.21 -3.30 14.52
CA GLU A 3 -5.01 -3.56 13.72
C GLU A 3 -3.81 -2.79 14.25
N VAL A 4 -4.04 -1.58 14.71
CA VAL A 4 -2.94 -0.78 15.23
C VAL A 4 -2.37 -1.42 16.49
N HIS A 5 -3.24 -1.84 17.39
CA HIS A 5 -2.78 -2.48 18.62
C HIS A 5 -2.10 -3.81 18.34
N ARG A 6 -2.67 -4.61 17.48
CA ARG A 6 -2.14 -5.92 17.15
C ARG A 6 -0.75 -5.84 16.52
N THR A 7 -0.49 -4.77 15.79
CA THR A 7 0.76 -4.64 15.08
C THR A 7 1.78 -3.76 15.79
N ARG A 8 1.49 -3.33 17.01
CA ARG A 8 2.40 -2.44 17.72
C ARG A 8 3.80 -3.03 17.83
N GLY A 9 4.79 -2.25 17.40
CA GLY A 9 6.17 -2.67 17.43
C GLY A 9 6.55 -3.71 16.40
N LYS A 10 5.67 -3.98 15.46
CA LYS A 10 5.93 -5.00 14.44
C LYS A 10 5.99 -4.41 13.05
N ILE A 11 6.75 -5.07 12.20
CA ILE A 11 6.83 -4.68 10.79
C ILE A 11 5.58 -5.20 10.10
N CYS A 12 4.92 -4.35 9.33
CA CYS A 12 3.73 -4.82 8.63
C CYS A 12 3.57 -4.15 7.27
N SER A 13 2.80 -4.80 6.42
CA SER A 13 2.33 -4.21 5.18
C SER A 13 0.84 -3.93 5.35
N TYR A 14 0.33 -2.96 4.63
CA TYR A 14 -1.06 -2.57 4.79
C TYR A 14 -1.63 -2.03 3.50
N VAL A 15 -2.96 -2.07 3.41
CA VAL A 15 -3.69 -1.51 2.29
C VAL A 15 -4.76 -0.61 2.84
N LEU A 16 -4.83 0.60 2.35
CA LEU A 16 -5.81 1.59 2.79
C LEU A 16 -6.75 1.94 1.66
N ARG A 17 -8.03 2.07 1.99
CA ARG A 17 -8.97 2.67 1.06
C ARG A 17 -8.99 4.15 1.38
N CYS A 18 -8.77 4.97 0.39
CA CYS A 18 -8.70 6.41 0.55
C CYS A 18 -9.85 7.08 -0.17
N GLU A 19 -10.00 8.35 0.06
CA GLU A 19 -11.06 9.14 -0.54
C GLU A 19 -11.11 8.93 -2.06
N GLY A 20 -12.31 8.83 -2.61
CA GLY A 20 -12.49 8.66 -4.05
C GLY A 20 -12.22 7.23 -4.50
N ASP A 21 -12.37 6.27 -3.60
CA ASP A 21 -12.13 4.85 -3.88
C ASP A 21 -10.73 4.60 -4.38
N ARG A 22 -9.80 5.39 -3.88
CA ARG A 22 -8.40 5.19 -4.19
C ARG A 22 -7.77 4.25 -3.19
N ILE A 23 -6.68 3.63 -3.58
CA ILE A 23 -6.02 2.63 -2.76
C ILE A 23 -4.57 3.03 -2.52
N TYR A 24 -4.13 2.92 -1.29
CA TYR A 24 -2.73 3.14 -0.96
C TYR A 24 -2.17 1.87 -0.31
N CYS A 25 -1.06 1.39 -0.84
CA CYS A 25 -0.39 0.21 -0.31
C CYS A 25 0.93 0.63 0.30
N GLY A 26 1.21 0.20 1.51
CA GLY A 26 2.44 0.61 2.17
C GLY A 26 2.99 -0.44 3.08
N HIS A 27 4.13 -0.12 3.70
CA HIS A 27 4.69 -0.93 4.77
C HIS A 27 5.30 0.00 5.79
N THR A 28 5.46 -0.49 7.01
CA THR A 28 5.98 0.34 8.07
C THR A 28 6.49 -0.53 9.21
N ARG A 29 7.33 0.04 10.05
CA ARG A 29 7.75 -0.60 11.27
C ARG A 29 6.84 -0.23 12.43
N ASP A 30 5.95 0.73 12.22
CA ASP A 30 5.03 1.17 13.26
C ASP A 30 3.77 1.71 12.61
N LEU A 31 2.74 0.88 12.60
CA LEU A 31 1.50 1.24 11.92
C LEU A 31 0.83 2.45 12.54
N GLU A 32 0.84 2.55 13.85
CA GLU A 32 0.19 3.66 14.53
C GLU A 32 0.80 5.00 14.12
N VAL A 33 2.12 5.08 14.15
CA VAL A 33 2.81 6.29 13.75
C VAL A 33 2.52 6.60 12.28
N ARG A 34 2.55 5.58 11.46
CA ARG A 34 2.36 5.79 10.04
C ARG A 34 0.94 6.26 9.71
N MET A 35 -0.05 5.74 10.43
CA MET A 35 -1.42 6.19 10.21
C MET A 35 -1.59 7.65 10.63
N LEU A 36 -0.97 8.05 11.72
CA LEU A 36 -1.02 9.44 12.12
C LEU A 36 -0.40 10.34 11.06
N GLN A 37 0.67 9.88 10.43
CA GLN A 37 1.30 10.64 9.36
C GLN A 37 0.40 10.72 8.14
N HIS A 38 -0.19 9.61 7.75
CA HIS A 38 -1.04 9.57 6.56
C HIS A 38 -2.31 10.39 6.71
N THR A 39 -2.81 10.51 7.92
CA THR A 39 -4.02 11.29 8.14
C THR A 39 -3.72 12.77 8.37
N GLY A 40 -2.45 13.13 8.42
CA GLY A 40 -2.06 14.52 8.63
C GLY A 40 -1.96 14.92 10.08
N ALA A 41 -2.22 13.99 11.01
CA ALA A 41 -2.11 14.29 12.43
C ALA A 41 -0.67 14.51 12.85
N SER A 42 0.28 13.92 12.14
CA SER A 42 1.69 14.26 12.31
C SER A 42 2.35 14.40 10.95
N PRO A 43 3.50 15.09 10.89
CA PRO A 43 4.15 15.33 9.60
C PRO A 43 4.74 14.07 9.01
N GLY A 44 4.92 14.04 7.72
CA GLY A 44 5.61 12.96 7.06
C GLY A 44 4.75 11.97 6.32
N GLY A 45 3.47 12.24 6.19
CA GLY A 45 2.59 11.34 5.47
C GLY A 45 2.86 11.31 3.99
N ALA A 46 2.44 10.25 3.33
CA ALA A 46 2.57 10.16 1.90
C ALA A 46 1.69 11.23 1.25
N LYS A 47 2.23 11.87 0.25
CA LYS A 47 1.49 12.93 -0.43
C LYS A 47 0.14 12.44 -0.92
N PHE A 48 0.10 11.24 -1.44
CA PHE A 48 -1.13 10.64 -1.92
C PHE A 48 -2.19 10.58 -0.82
N CYS A 49 -1.80 10.16 0.37
CA CYS A 49 -2.73 10.03 1.48
C CYS A 49 -3.14 11.39 2.06
N LEU A 50 -2.29 12.39 1.91
CA LEU A 50 -2.67 13.71 2.37
C LEU A 50 -3.67 14.35 1.41
N GLU A 51 -3.54 14.02 0.15
CA GLU A 51 -4.45 14.52 -0.87
C GLU A 51 -5.76 13.73 -0.87
N TYR A 52 -5.70 12.42 -0.66
CA TYR A 52 -6.87 11.55 -0.62
C TYR A 52 -6.87 10.81 0.71
N PRO A 53 -7.43 11.41 1.75
CA PRO A 53 -7.30 10.86 3.11
C PRO A 53 -7.80 9.43 3.25
N PRO A 54 -7.08 8.64 4.03
CA PRO A 54 -7.50 7.26 4.28
C PRO A 54 -8.82 7.20 4.99
N GLN A 55 -9.65 6.27 4.59
CA GLN A 55 -10.97 6.09 5.17
C GLN A 55 -11.11 4.74 5.84
N GLU A 56 -10.31 3.76 5.43
CA GLU A 56 -10.47 2.42 5.96
C GLU A 56 -9.20 1.62 5.75
N ILE A 57 -8.86 0.79 6.73
CA ILE A 57 -7.76 -0.16 6.58
C ILE A 57 -8.35 -1.44 6.03
N LEU A 58 -7.96 -1.79 4.80
CA LEU A 58 -8.50 -2.96 4.15
C LEU A 58 -7.77 -4.23 4.54
N SER A 59 -6.48 -4.15 4.75
CA SER A 59 -5.72 -5.31 5.18
C SER A 59 -4.43 -4.89 5.87
N VAL A 60 -3.98 -5.75 6.78
CA VAL A 60 -2.70 -5.57 7.47
C VAL A 60 -2.10 -6.94 7.65
N LYS A 61 -0.83 -7.08 7.32
CA LYS A 61 -0.12 -8.33 7.52
C LYS A 61 1.20 -8.06 8.21
N ILE A 62 1.50 -8.86 9.23
CA ILE A 62 2.73 -8.73 9.99
C ILE A 62 3.82 -9.56 9.31
N HIS A 63 5.03 -9.02 9.26
CA HIS A 63 6.17 -9.67 8.63
C HIS A 63 7.34 -9.70 9.58
N GLU A 64 8.27 -10.60 9.32
CA GLU A 64 9.47 -10.68 10.14
C GLU A 64 10.55 -9.73 9.67
N THR A 65 10.55 -9.35 8.40
CA THR A 65 11.57 -8.47 7.88
C THR A 65 10.95 -7.37 7.04
N VAL A 66 11.69 -6.28 6.89
CA VAL A 66 11.27 -5.18 6.04
C VAL A 66 11.20 -5.64 4.59
N ALA A 67 12.11 -6.51 4.20
CA ALA A 67 12.12 -7.01 2.82
C ALA A 67 10.82 -7.74 2.49
N GLU A 68 10.32 -8.53 3.43
CA GLU A 68 9.06 -9.22 3.23
C GLU A 68 7.90 -8.25 3.13
N ALA A 69 7.92 -7.23 4.00
CA ALA A 69 6.85 -6.25 4.00
C ALA A 69 6.85 -5.46 2.70
N LEU A 70 8.02 -5.12 2.22
CA LEU A 70 8.14 -4.40 0.95
C LEU A 70 7.65 -5.25 -0.21
N ALA A 71 8.00 -6.53 -0.21
CA ALA A 71 7.52 -7.43 -1.25
C ALA A 71 6.00 -7.52 -1.25
N MET A 72 5.41 -7.59 -0.07
CA MET A 72 3.95 -7.64 0.03
C MET A 72 3.33 -6.32 -0.41
N GLU A 73 3.97 -5.21 -0.11
CA GLU A 73 3.48 -3.92 -0.57
C GLU A 73 3.41 -3.89 -2.09
N CYS A 74 4.44 -4.40 -2.76
CA CYS A 74 4.45 -4.45 -4.22
C CYS A 74 3.38 -5.40 -4.75
N ALA A 75 3.20 -6.54 -4.09
CA ALA A 75 2.16 -7.48 -4.50
C ALA A 75 0.78 -6.88 -4.33
N ASN A 76 0.57 -6.17 -3.23
CA ASN A 76 -0.70 -5.49 -2.99
C ASN A 76 -0.97 -4.45 -4.06
N PHE A 77 0.06 -3.69 -4.42
CA PHE A 77 -0.09 -2.68 -5.45
C PHE A 77 -0.53 -3.33 -6.76
N ASN A 78 0.15 -4.38 -7.16
CA ASN A 78 -0.18 -5.07 -8.41
C ASN A 78 -1.59 -5.64 -8.39
N LEU A 79 -1.98 -6.21 -7.26
CA LEU A 79 -3.31 -6.77 -7.11
C LEU A 79 -4.38 -5.71 -7.29
N TRP A 80 -4.24 -4.60 -6.57
CA TRP A 80 -5.27 -3.57 -6.60
C TRP A 80 -5.28 -2.79 -7.92
N ALA A 81 -4.10 -2.58 -8.51
CA ALA A 81 -4.05 -1.93 -9.81
C ALA A 81 -4.77 -2.78 -10.85
N GLY A 82 -4.60 -4.10 -10.75
CA GLY A 82 -5.31 -5.01 -11.65
C GLY A 82 -6.81 -4.99 -11.42
N LYS A 83 -7.21 -4.95 -10.15
CA LYS A 83 -8.63 -4.94 -9.82
C LYS A 83 -9.33 -3.68 -10.30
N LEU A 84 -8.71 -2.54 -10.08
CA LEU A 84 -9.33 -1.27 -10.43
C LEU A 84 -9.12 -0.91 -11.88
N ARG A 85 -8.13 -1.52 -12.50
CA ARG A 85 -7.75 -1.22 -13.88
C ARG A 85 -7.47 0.27 -14.06
N ASP A 86 -6.90 0.88 -13.03
CA ASP A 86 -6.66 2.30 -13.04
C ASP A 86 -5.47 2.59 -12.14
N PHE A 87 -4.31 2.69 -12.73
CA PHE A 87 -3.09 2.89 -11.96
C PHE A 87 -3.03 4.24 -11.29
N ASP A 88 -3.83 5.18 -11.74
CA ASP A 88 -3.85 6.48 -11.10
C ASP A 88 -4.54 6.44 -9.75
N LYS A 89 -5.37 5.44 -9.51
CA LYS A 89 -6.08 5.31 -8.26
C LYS A 89 -5.36 4.45 -7.23
N VAL A 90 -4.23 3.87 -7.60
CA VAL A 90 -3.48 3.02 -6.69
C VAL A 90 -2.08 3.56 -6.53
N ARG A 91 -1.64 3.67 -5.30
CA ARG A 91 -0.31 4.16 -5.02
C ARG A 91 0.34 3.24 -4.00
N GLY A 92 1.64 3.24 -3.97
CA GLY A 92 2.34 2.44 -2.99
C GLY A 92 3.38 1.58 -3.63
N GLY A 93 3.96 0.71 -2.81
CA GLY A 93 5.04 -0.11 -3.26
C GLY A 93 6.26 0.75 -3.47
N ARG A 94 7.38 0.12 -3.53
CA ARG A 94 8.59 0.85 -3.84
C ARG A 94 8.55 1.38 -5.26
N LEU A 95 7.49 1.05 -5.94
CA LEU A 95 7.34 1.47 -7.31
C LEU A 95 6.60 2.78 -7.46
N ASN A 96 6.36 3.45 -6.37
CA ASN A 96 5.80 4.77 -6.43
C ASN A 96 6.61 5.60 -7.38
N GLY A 97 6.00 6.03 -8.43
CA GLY A 97 6.68 6.85 -9.38
C GLY A 97 7.76 6.15 -10.16
N VAL A 98 7.84 4.85 -10.06
CA VAL A 98 8.82 4.11 -10.79
C VAL A 98 8.26 3.67 -12.12
N GLU A 99 9.11 3.59 -13.09
CA GLU A 99 8.73 3.25 -14.42
C GLU A 99 7.86 2.04 -14.63
N PRO A 100 8.10 0.96 -13.96
CA PRO A 100 7.29 -0.23 -14.22
C PRO A 100 5.82 0.01 -14.14
N LEU A 101 5.42 0.99 -13.38
CA LEU A 101 4.01 1.26 -13.25
C LEU A 101 3.40 1.81 -14.52
N LYS A 102 4.23 2.24 -15.42
CA LYS A 102 3.74 2.80 -16.65
C LYS A 102 3.39 1.75 -17.68
N HIS A 103 3.98 0.61 -17.51
CA HIS A 103 3.78 -0.41 -18.52
C HIS A 103 2.96 -1.54 -18.02
N PRO A 104 2.37 -1.39 -16.94
CA PRO A 104 1.78 -2.51 -16.31
C PRO A 104 0.58 -3.03 -17.00
N ILE A 105 0.12 -2.28 -17.81
CA ILE A 105 -1.16 -2.61 -18.35
C ILE A 105 -1.19 -3.83 -19.14
N ARG A 106 -0.24 -3.97 -20.01
CA ARG A 106 -0.31 -5.03 -20.90
C ARG A 106 0.11 -6.31 -20.36
N GLY A 107 0.85 -7.00 -21.11
CA GLY A 107 1.30 -8.29 -20.75
C GLY A 107 2.13 -8.29 -19.50
N TRP A 108 2.89 -7.25 -19.30
CA TRP A 108 3.71 -7.15 -18.13
C TRP A 108 2.87 -7.28 -16.88
N ASN A 109 1.81 -6.56 -16.85
CA ASN A 109 0.97 -6.53 -15.68
C ASN A 109 0.31 -7.86 -15.41
N VAL A 110 -0.16 -8.49 -16.42
CA VAL A 110 -0.81 -9.76 -16.27
C VAL A 110 0.16 -10.81 -15.75
N GLN A 111 1.36 -10.81 -16.27
CA GLN A 111 2.33 -11.76 -15.81
C GLN A 111 2.70 -11.54 -14.38
N ARG A 112 2.88 -10.29 -14.01
CA ARG A 112 3.25 -10.00 -12.67
C ARG A 112 2.20 -10.43 -11.70
N GLU A 113 0.98 -10.27 -12.04
CA GLU A 113 -0.09 -10.67 -11.16
C GLU A 113 -0.06 -12.14 -10.86
N SER A 114 0.19 -12.94 -11.87
CA SER A 114 0.20 -14.36 -11.63
C SER A 114 1.38 -14.76 -10.76
N GLU A 115 2.43 -13.98 -10.74
CA GLU A 115 3.57 -14.26 -9.90
C GLU A 115 3.45 -13.67 -8.52
N ALA A 116 2.87 -12.51 -8.45
CA ALA A 116 2.80 -11.78 -7.20
C ALA A 116 1.72 -12.29 -6.29
N LEU A 117 0.70 -12.86 -6.82
CA LEU A 117 -0.40 -13.31 -5.98
C LEU A 117 -0.09 -14.67 -5.42
N PRO A 118 -0.21 -14.81 -4.13
CA PRO A 118 0.08 -16.08 -3.49
C PRO A 118 -0.90 -17.15 -3.86
#